data_373663bc117397e254c0fd50c9e2e564
#
_entry.id   373663bc117397e254c0fd50c9e2e564
#
_cell.length_a   1.000
_cell.length_b   1.000
_cell.length_c   1.000
_cell.angle_alpha   90.00
_cell.angle_beta   90.00
_cell.angle_gamma   90.00
#
_symmetry.space_group_name_H-M   'P 1'
#
loop_
_entity.id
_entity.type
_entity.pdbx_description
1 polymer ?
#
loop_
_entity_poly.entity_id
_entity_poly.type
_entity_poly.pdbx_seq_one_letter_code
_entity_poly.pdbx_strand_id
1 'polypeptide(L)'
;LRIRHKTKLKYRLGFLSSLISMSLSAEGRKTLKMYGGIDKIDRDLLNGTKQAFDGELCFFVLDRRLRGSGTGKELFNRFMDYAAKNNMESFFLYTDSTCSFGFYEHRGLIRRGEKSFPVPGYEEPMRFFIYSGECGN
;
A
#
# COMPACT_ATOMS: atom_id res chain seq x y z
N LEU A 1 2.06 11.11 -9.81
CA LEU A 1 1.18 11.58 -10.91
C LEU A 1 -0.07 10.69 -10.93
N ARG A 2 -1.13 11.11 -10.23
CA ARG A 2 -2.42 10.42 -10.26
C ARG A 2 -3.06 10.68 -11.63
N ILE A 3 -2.72 9.84 -12.62
CA ILE A 3 -3.40 9.86 -13.91
C ILE A 3 -4.86 9.47 -13.64
N ARG A 4 -5.74 10.47 -13.54
CA ARG A 4 -7.19 10.26 -13.48
C ARG A 4 -7.66 9.78 -14.86
N HIS A 5 -7.46 8.50 -15.13
CA HIS A 5 -8.21 7.88 -16.21
C HIS A 5 -9.70 8.00 -15.87
N LYS A 6 -10.46 8.69 -16.73
CA LYS A 6 -11.93 8.68 -16.65
C LYS A 6 -12.37 7.24 -16.87
N THR A 7 -12.61 6.53 -15.78
CA THR A 7 -13.12 5.16 -15.81
C THR A 7 -14.44 5.19 -16.56
N LYS A 8 -14.56 4.41 -17.64
CA LYS A 8 -15.78 4.35 -18.45
C LYS A 8 -16.95 3.98 -17.55
N LEU A 9 -18.11 4.60 -17.75
CA LEU A 9 -19.31 4.44 -16.92
C LEU A 9 -19.68 2.96 -16.68
N LYS A 10 -19.49 2.10 -17.68
CA LYS A 10 -19.73 0.65 -17.58
C LYS A 10 -18.92 -0.04 -16.47
N TYR A 11 -17.68 0.38 -16.23
CA TYR A 11 -16.84 -0.19 -15.16
C TYR A 11 -17.28 0.30 -13.78
N ARG A 12 -17.78 1.54 -13.70
CA ARG A 12 -18.32 2.09 -12.45
C ARG A 12 -19.61 1.37 -12.06
N LEU A 13 -20.50 1.10 -13.04
CA LEU A 13 -21.72 0.34 -12.82
C LEU A 13 -21.42 -1.12 -12.42
N GLY A 14 -20.48 -1.78 -13.12
CA GLY A 14 -20.02 -3.13 -12.76
C GLY A 14 -19.42 -3.19 -11.36
N PHE A 15 -18.61 -2.22 -10.96
CA PHE A 15 -18.07 -2.13 -9.62
C PHE A 15 -19.16 -1.95 -8.56
N LEU A 16 -20.14 -1.06 -8.81
CA LEU A 16 -21.27 -0.86 -7.90
C LEU A 16 -22.12 -2.12 -7.75
N SER A 17 -22.42 -2.82 -8.86
CA SER A 17 -23.17 -4.10 -8.80
C SER A 17 -22.43 -5.16 -8.00
N SER A 18 -21.10 -5.24 -8.12
CA SER A 18 -20.26 -6.15 -7.33
C SER A 18 -20.30 -5.82 -5.84
N LEU A 19 -20.22 -4.54 -5.47
CA LEU A 19 -20.32 -4.10 -4.07
C LEU A 19 -21.70 -4.43 -3.48
N ILE A 20 -22.78 -4.22 -4.25
CA ILE A 20 -24.13 -4.58 -3.82
C ILE A 20 -24.21 -6.10 -3.62
N SER A 21 -23.74 -6.90 -4.57
CA SER A 21 -23.71 -8.36 -4.45
C SER A 21 -22.94 -8.83 -3.22
N MET A 22 -21.78 -8.26 -2.94
CA MET A 22 -21.00 -8.55 -1.74
C MET A 22 -21.76 -8.18 -0.46
N SER A 23 -22.49 -7.05 -0.46
CA SER A 23 -23.23 -6.60 0.73
C SER A 23 -24.41 -7.51 1.11
N LEU A 24 -24.92 -8.29 0.14
CA LEU A 24 -26.06 -9.22 0.36
C LEU A 24 -25.65 -10.49 1.11
N SER A 25 -24.38 -10.91 1.05
CA SER A 25 -23.88 -12.09 1.78
C SER A 25 -23.27 -11.71 3.14
N ALA A 26 -23.35 -12.62 4.11
CA ALA A 26 -22.72 -12.41 5.42
C ALA A 26 -21.20 -12.31 5.32
N GLU A 27 -20.58 -13.14 4.49
CA GLU A 27 -19.14 -13.13 4.24
C GLU A 27 -18.69 -11.86 3.52
N GLY A 28 -19.44 -11.43 2.50
CA GLY A 28 -19.17 -10.20 1.78
C GLY A 28 -19.23 -8.97 2.70
N ARG A 29 -20.20 -8.91 3.62
CA ARG A 29 -20.25 -7.83 4.62
C ARG A 29 -19.05 -7.84 5.56
N LYS A 30 -18.60 -9.02 6.01
CA LYS A 30 -17.38 -9.13 6.83
C LYS A 30 -16.16 -8.64 6.06
N THR A 31 -16.02 -9.04 4.81
CA THR A 31 -14.94 -8.63 3.92
C THR A 31 -14.95 -7.11 3.71
N LEU A 32 -16.11 -6.52 3.38
CA LEU A 32 -16.23 -5.06 3.21
C LEU A 32 -15.89 -4.30 4.49
N LYS A 33 -16.31 -4.80 5.65
CA LYS A 33 -15.98 -4.20 6.95
C LYS A 33 -14.47 -4.26 7.23
N MET A 34 -13.84 -5.40 6.93
CA MET A 34 -12.39 -5.58 7.10
C MET A 34 -11.61 -4.62 6.21
N TYR A 35 -11.90 -4.59 4.91
CA TYR A 35 -11.22 -3.69 3.98
C TYR A 35 -11.47 -2.21 4.29
N GLY A 36 -12.71 -1.86 4.70
CA GLY A 36 -13.01 -0.51 5.17
C GLY A 36 -12.23 -0.12 6.43
N GLY A 37 -11.96 -1.07 7.31
CA GLY A 37 -11.09 -0.89 8.48
C GLY A 37 -9.64 -0.63 8.09
N ILE A 38 -9.09 -1.43 7.16
CA ILE A 38 -7.71 -1.26 6.67
C ILE A 38 -7.56 0.09 5.95
N ASP A 39 -8.48 0.43 5.04
CA ASP A 39 -8.48 1.69 4.33
C ASP A 39 -8.57 2.93 5.27
N LYS A 40 -9.29 2.79 6.38
CA LYS A 40 -9.29 3.81 7.43
C LYS A 40 -7.93 3.93 8.12
N ILE A 41 -7.29 2.79 8.42
CA ILE A 41 -5.95 2.77 9.03
C ILE A 41 -4.95 3.46 8.13
N ASP A 42 -4.94 3.13 6.84
CA ASP A 42 -4.04 3.71 5.84
C ASP A 42 -4.22 5.23 5.75
N ARG A 43 -5.48 5.70 5.70
CA ARG A 43 -5.77 7.15 5.74
C ARG A 43 -5.30 7.81 7.03
N ASP A 44 -5.54 7.17 8.17
CA ASP A 44 -5.13 7.71 9.47
C ASP A 44 -3.61 7.77 9.60
N LEU A 45 -2.90 6.75 9.08
CA LEU A 45 -1.43 6.70 9.05
C LEU A 45 -0.89 7.82 8.15
N LEU A 46 -1.44 7.98 6.94
CA LEU A 46 -1.03 9.04 6.02
C LEU A 46 -1.27 10.43 6.61
N ASN A 47 -2.46 10.67 7.17
CA ASN A 47 -2.78 11.95 7.81
C ASN A 47 -1.87 12.24 9.01
N GLY A 48 -1.47 11.19 9.74
CA GLY A 48 -0.55 11.28 10.87
C GLY A 48 0.86 11.75 10.49
N THR A 49 1.29 11.55 9.24
CA THR A 49 2.60 12.02 8.76
C THR A 49 2.68 13.55 8.67
N LYS A 50 1.54 14.23 8.49
CA LYS A 50 1.45 15.67 8.25
C LYS A 50 2.33 16.17 7.10
N GLN A 51 2.64 15.29 6.16
CA GLN A 51 3.52 15.54 5.02
C GLN A 51 2.75 15.28 3.71
N ALA A 52 3.02 16.11 2.70
CA ALA A 52 2.60 15.84 1.33
C ALA A 52 3.67 14.98 0.65
N PHE A 53 3.22 14.06 -0.20
CA PHE A 53 4.09 13.19 -1.00
C PHE A 53 3.71 13.29 -2.48
N ASP A 54 4.70 13.15 -3.35
CA ASP A 54 4.49 13.21 -4.81
C ASP A 54 3.90 11.91 -5.35
N GLY A 55 4.10 10.80 -4.65
CA GLY A 55 3.58 9.51 -5.09
C GLY A 55 3.46 8.46 -4.00
N GLU A 56 2.84 7.36 -4.39
CA GLU A 56 2.69 6.15 -3.60
C GLU A 56 3.29 4.96 -4.35
N LEU A 57 4.11 4.17 -3.67
CA LEU A 57 4.51 2.86 -4.15
C LEU A 57 3.43 1.85 -3.74
N CYS A 58 2.36 1.77 -4.56
CA CYS A 58 1.16 1.00 -4.23
C CYS A 58 1.36 -0.51 -4.23
N PHE A 59 2.28 -1.03 -5.03
CA PHE A 59 2.43 -2.46 -5.24
C PHE A 59 3.88 -2.84 -5.50
N PHE A 60 4.47 -3.56 -4.55
CA PHE A 60 5.83 -4.06 -4.63
C PHE A 60 5.86 -5.52 -4.18
N VAL A 61 5.86 -6.44 -5.14
CA VAL A 61 5.79 -7.88 -4.89
C VAL A 61 6.88 -8.61 -5.64
N LEU A 62 7.49 -9.58 -4.97
CA LEU A 62 8.51 -10.44 -5.53
C LEU A 62 8.17 -11.91 -5.27
N ASP A 63 8.33 -12.75 -6.28
CA ASP A 63 8.22 -14.21 -6.12
C ASP A 63 9.16 -14.69 -5.02
N ARG A 64 8.64 -15.56 -4.15
CA ARG A 64 9.38 -16.10 -3.00
C ARG A 64 10.70 -16.77 -3.42
N ARG A 65 10.74 -17.39 -4.60
CA ARG A 65 11.92 -18.07 -5.16
C ARG A 65 13.05 -17.10 -5.53
N LEU A 66 12.74 -15.83 -5.70
CA LEU A 66 13.71 -14.77 -6.02
C LEU A 66 14.21 -14.02 -4.79
N ARG A 67 13.78 -14.41 -3.60
CA ARG A 67 14.29 -13.81 -2.35
C ARG A 67 15.76 -14.13 -2.17
N GLY A 68 16.53 -13.14 -1.73
CA GLY A 68 17.99 -13.29 -1.56
C GLY A 68 18.82 -13.17 -2.84
N SER A 69 18.20 -13.16 -4.04
CA SER A 69 18.90 -13.05 -5.33
C SER A 69 19.33 -11.63 -5.72
N GLY A 70 18.98 -10.62 -4.92
CA GLY A 70 19.20 -9.22 -5.29
C GLY A 70 18.10 -8.60 -6.16
N THR A 71 17.15 -9.40 -6.69
CA THR A 71 16.09 -8.93 -7.59
C THR A 71 15.21 -7.85 -6.95
N GLY A 72 14.91 -7.94 -5.64
CA GLY A 72 14.16 -6.91 -4.93
C GLY A 72 14.89 -5.57 -4.90
N LYS A 73 16.22 -5.60 -4.71
CA LYS A 73 17.09 -4.41 -4.79
C LYS A 73 17.00 -3.78 -6.18
N GLU A 74 17.17 -4.59 -7.20
CA GLU A 74 17.15 -4.13 -8.59
C GLU A 74 15.79 -3.51 -8.95
N LEU A 75 14.68 -4.17 -8.57
CA LEU A 75 13.33 -3.66 -8.80
C LEU A 75 13.11 -2.32 -8.07
N PHE A 76 13.58 -2.20 -6.84
CA PHE A 76 13.47 -0.96 -6.08
C PHE A 76 14.32 0.16 -6.70
N ASN A 77 15.53 -0.13 -7.16
CA ASN A 77 16.36 0.85 -7.85
C ASN A 77 15.68 1.37 -9.14
N ARG A 78 15.04 0.48 -9.91
CA ARG A 78 14.26 0.89 -11.10
C ARG A 78 13.07 1.78 -10.76
N PHE A 79 12.43 1.54 -9.63
CA PHE A 79 11.41 2.46 -9.13
C PHE A 79 12.01 3.82 -8.79
N MET A 80 13.18 3.88 -8.12
CA MET A 80 13.86 5.13 -7.80
C MET A 80 14.27 5.90 -9.07
N ASP A 81 14.79 5.21 -10.08
CA ASP A 81 15.12 5.80 -11.38
C ASP A 81 13.87 6.36 -12.07
N TYR A 82 12.76 5.65 -12.02
CA TYR A 82 11.47 6.11 -12.55
C TYR A 82 10.98 7.36 -11.80
N ALA A 83 11.06 7.36 -10.48
CA ALA A 83 10.66 8.48 -9.65
C ALA A 83 11.46 9.73 -9.96
N ALA A 84 12.80 9.60 -10.04
CA ALA A 84 13.70 10.71 -10.42
C ALA A 84 13.39 11.26 -11.82
N LYS A 85 13.17 10.38 -12.82
CA LYS A 85 12.81 10.79 -14.19
C LYS A 85 11.47 11.53 -14.27
N ASN A 86 10.59 11.33 -13.28
CA ASN A 86 9.29 12.01 -13.21
C ASN A 86 9.28 13.17 -12.20
N ASN A 87 10.44 13.63 -11.77
CA ASN A 87 10.62 14.74 -10.82
C ASN A 87 9.82 14.52 -9.51
N MET A 88 9.78 13.27 -9.03
CA MET A 88 9.25 12.97 -7.71
C MET A 88 10.34 13.23 -6.68
N GLU A 89 10.05 14.03 -5.66
CA GLU A 89 10.97 14.31 -4.56
C GLU A 89 10.76 13.34 -3.39
N SER A 90 9.51 12.90 -3.20
CA SER A 90 9.15 12.05 -2.08
C SER A 90 8.05 11.06 -2.43
N PHE A 91 8.06 9.92 -1.75
CA PHE A 91 7.01 8.91 -1.86
C PHE A 91 6.73 8.26 -0.52
N PHE A 92 5.58 7.59 -0.44
CA PHE A 92 5.25 6.71 0.67
C PHE A 92 4.77 5.35 0.19
N LEU A 93 4.71 4.40 1.11
CA LEU A 93 4.11 3.10 0.89
C LEU A 93 3.47 2.58 2.18
N TYR A 94 2.48 1.71 2.02
CA TYR A 94 1.91 0.93 3.12
C TYR A 94 2.44 -0.49 3.09
N THR A 95 2.61 -1.07 4.26
CA THR A 95 2.95 -2.48 4.43
C THR A 95 2.46 -2.97 5.79
N ASP A 96 2.59 -4.24 6.08
CA ASP A 96 2.16 -4.82 7.34
C ASP A 96 3.17 -5.83 7.90
N SER A 97 2.86 -6.35 9.11
CA SER A 97 3.74 -7.28 9.83
C SER A 97 3.88 -8.65 9.17
N THR A 98 3.05 -9.00 8.18
CA THR A 98 3.18 -10.26 7.42
C THR A 98 4.12 -10.13 6.22
N CYS A 99 4.46 -8.90 5.86
CA CYS A 99 5.36 -8.57 4.76
C CYS A 99 6.82 -8.47 5.22
N SER A 100 7.75 -8.46 4.28
CA SER A 100 9.18 -8.26 4.55
C SER A 100 9.50 -6.76 4.75
N PHE A 101 8.85 -6.11 5.72
CA PHE A 101 8.97 -4.67 5.95
C PHE A 101 10.42 -4.22 6.28
N GLY A 102 11.24 -5.08 6.88
CA GLY A 102 12.67 -4.81 7.10
C GLY A 102 13.45 -4.52 5.81
N PHE A 103 12.94 -4.96 4.65
CA PHE A 103 13.52 -4.58 3.35
C PHE A 103 13.53 -3.06 3.16
N TYR A 104 12.45 -2.38 3.53
CA TYR A 104 12.34 -0.93 3.39
C TYR A 104 13.27 -0.20 4.36
N GLU A 105 13.39 -0.69 5.59
CA GLU A 105 14.32 -0.14 6.59
C GLU A 105 15.77 -0.25 6.13
N HIS A 106 16.17 -1.40 5.56
CA HIS A 106 17.50 -1.57 4.96
C HIS A 106 17.73 -0.70 3.71
N ARG A 107 16.68 -0.15 3.11
CA ARG A 107 16.75 0.81 2.01
C ARG A 107 16.78 2.26 2.48
N GLY A 108 16.80 2.50 3.79
CA GLY A 108 16.83 3.83 4.36
C GLY A 108 15.47 4.52 4.41
N LEU A 109 14.36 3.80 4.14
CA LEU A 109 13.04 4.38 4.31
C LEU A 109 12.73 4.58 5.79
N ILE A 110 12.01 5.65 6.09
CA ILE A 110 11.65 6.03 7.45
C ILE A 110 10.25 5.55 7.75
N ARG A 111 10.08 4.77 8.83
CA ARG A 111 8.76 4.42 9.36
C ARG A 111 8.13 5.67 9.99
N ARG A 112 7.04 6.17 9.39
CA ARG A 112 6.34 7.38 9.82
C ARG A 112 5.20 7.11 10.77
N GLY A 113 4.69 5.89 10.80
CA GLY A 113 3.60 5.51 11.68
C GLY A 113 3.34 4.02 11.71
N GLU A 114 2.65 3.60 12.77
CA GLU A 114 2.25 2.21 13.00
C GLU A 114 0.86 2.19 13.65
N LYS A 115 0.01 1.26 13.24
CA LYS A 115 -1.28 0.96 13.88
C LYS A 115 -1.53 -0.53 13.89
N SER A 116 -2.11 -1.03 14.98
CA SER A 116 -2.55 -2.41 15.11
C SER A 116 -4.04 -2.53 14.85
N PHE A 117 -4.44 -3.60 14.17
CA PHE A 117 -5.83 -3.88 13.86
C PHE A 117 -6.10 -5.39 13.90
N PRO A 118 -7.19 -5.83 14.56
CA PRO A 118 -7.57 -7.24 14.58
C PRO A 118 -8.08 -7.66 13.19
N VAL A 119 -7.39 -8.58 12.54
CA VAL A 119 -7.77 -9.13 11.24
C VAL A 119 -8.29 -10.55 11.45
N PRO A 120 -9.49 -10.90 10.95
CA PRO A 120 -10.03 -12.26 11.06
C PRO A 120 -9.06 -13.29 10.47
N GLY A 121 -8.82 -14.38 11.23
CA GLY A 121 -7.90 -15.44 10.83
C GLY A 121 -6.48 -15.29 11.38
N TYR A 122 -6.18 -14.22 12.10
CA TYR A 122 -4.93 -14.04 12.84
C TYR A 122 -5.21 -14.06 14.35
N GLU A 123 -4.37 -14.74 15.13
CA GLU A 123 -4.49 -14.82 16.59
C GLU A 123 -4.15 -13.47 17.24
N GLU A 124 -3.15 -12.77 16.70
CA GLU A 124 -2.75 -11.45 17.16
C GLU A 124 -3.14 -10.36 16.19
N PRO A 125 -3.36 -9.11 16.68
CA PRO A 125 -3.61 -7.98 15.80
C PRO A 125 -2.47 -7.76 14.81
N MET A 126 -2.79 -7.62 13.53
CA MET A 126 -1.83 -7.23 12.51
C MET A 126 -1.36 -5.80 12.73
N ARG A 127 -0.07 -5.56 12.54
CA ARG A 127 0.50 -4.21 12.56
C ARG A 127 0.63 -3.70 11.14
N PHE A 128 0.11 -2.51 10.91
CA PHE A 128 0.16 -1.78 9.64
C PHE A 128 1.13 -0.61 9.78
N PHE A 129 1.94 -0.40 8.77
CA PHE A 129 3.00 0.60 8.76
C PHE A 129 2.87 1.52 7.55
N ILE A 130 3.24 2.78 7.74
CA ILE A 130 3.53 3.68 6.63
C ILE A 130 5.02 4.02 6.65
N TYR A 131 5.67 3.86 5.50
CA TYR A 131 7.05 4.26 5.26
C TYR A 131 7.11 5.39 4.26
N SER A 132 8.10 6.25 4.39
CA SER A 132 8.42 7.25 3.38
C SER A 132 9.86 7.17 2.95
N GLY A 133 10.13 7.56 1.71
CA GLY A 133 11.45 7.72 1.13
C GLY A 133 11.54 8.99 0.32
N GLU A 134 12.75 9.49 0.15
CA GLU A 134 13.07 10.60 -0.72
C GLU A 134 13.66 10.06 -2.02
N CYS A 135 13.30 10.69 -3.14
CA CYS A 135 13.77 10.34 -4.48
C CYS A 135 14.87 11.33 -4.92
N GLY A 136 15.68 11.77 -3.99
CA GLY A 136 16.67 12.81 -4.22
C GLY A 136 18.07 12.28 -4.36
N ASN A 137 18.70 12.73 -5.40
CA ASN A 137 20.10 12.94 -5.80
C ASN A 137 21.03 11.76 -5.79
#